data_999f6291980ef7ac61a58ec2fe8989c7
#
_entry.id   999f6291980ef7ac61a58ec2fe8989c7
#
_cell.length_a   1.000
_cell.length_b   1.000
_cell.length_c   1.000
_cell.angle_alpha   90.00
_cell.angle_beta   90.00
_cell.angle_gamma   90.00
#
_symmetry.space_group_name_H-M   'P 1'
#
loop_
_entity.id
_entity.type
_entity.pdbx_description
1 polymer ?
#
loop_
_entity_poly.entity_id
_entity_poly.type
_entity_poly.pdbx_seq_one_letter_code
_entity_poly.pdbx_strand_id
1 'polypeptide(L)'
;MLDNYIKLAARFEKNRIDVKAKLQIDEKNTLEGWFRMDLGCGSSISLTNEAASSLNIDDIPKAYFRTQAGGIGGGSDQFIIRAAQFCMTDTLKDIVIDYSVNEKGALSFGKPYLGLIGNKIWSLYDIVLDPENSSVWVKRNKNKGVYMQSSVTHMATFDRTDIYEGWIVNGLYKGGIAEKAGIEIGDIIIAINNRPVKEITWEEQRKGLNLNGEVKYTVKKADGKIVCYTLHVDKQII
;
A
#
# COMPACT_ATOMS: atom_id res chain seq x y z
N MET A 1 10.26 30.64 11.97
CA MET A 1 9.39 29.55 12.46
C MET A 1 9.37 28.30 11.57
N LEU A 2 9.77 28.41 10.28
CA LEU A 2 9.91 27.28 9.35
C LEU A 2 11.39 26.93 9.06
N ASP A 3 12.27 27.17 10.03
CA ASP A 3 13.67 26.82 9.91
C ASP A 3 13.84 25.32 9.68
N ASN A 4 14.57 24.96 8.64
CA ASN A 4 14.75 23.58 8.17
C ASN A 4 13.52 22.91 7.53
N TYR A 5 12.46 23.65 7.20
CA TYR A 5 11.43 23.18 6.30
C TYR A 5 11.75 23.54 4.85
N ILE A 6 11.38 22.69 3.93
CA ILE A 6 11.54 22.90 2.49
C ILE A 6 10.15 23.13 1.90
N LYS A 7 10.00 24.21 1.13
CA LYS A 7 8.77 24.50 0.41
C LYS A 7 8.67 23.59 -0.80
N LEU A 8 7.55 22.86 -0.92
CA LEU A 8 7.23 22.09 -2.11
C LEU A 8 6.63 22.98 -3.21
N ALA A 9 6.88 22.62 -4.46
CA ALA A 9 6.05 23.11 -5.55
C ALA A 9 4.67 22.45 -5.40
N ALA A 10 3.66 23.23 -5.04
CA ALA A 10 2.32 22.76 -4.75
C ALA A 10 1.27 23.58 -5.50
N ARG A 11 0.12 23.00 -5.77
CA ARG A 11 -1.07 23.67 -6.23
C ARG A 11 -2.27 23.26 -5.38
N PHE A 12 -3.12 24.23 -5.10
CA PHE A 12 -4.33 24.05 -4.32
C PHE A 12 -5.52 24.20 -5.26
N GLU A 13 -6.35 23.19 -5.36
CA GLU A 13 -7.55 23.20 -6.17
C GLU A 13 -8.74 22.71 -5.35
N LYS A 14 -9.64 23.63 -5.02
CA LYS A 14 -10.74 23.39 -4.07
C LYS A 14 -10.15 22.93 -2.73
N ASN A 15 -10.53 21.77 -2.24
CA ASN A 15 -10.01 21.19 -0.98
C ASN A 15 -8.94 20.12 -1.23
N ARG A 16 -8.18 20.22 -2.31
CA ARG A 16 -7.20 19.21 -2.73
C ARG A 16 -5.86 19.86 -2.97
N ILE A 17 -4.82 19.12 -2.64
CA ILE A 17 -3.44 19.56 -2.75
C ILE A 17 -2.71 18.57 -3.66
N ASP A 18 -2.08 19.09 -4.71
CA ASP A 18 -1.15 18.33 -5.53
C ASP A 18 0.25 18.93 -5.38
N VAL A 19 1.26 18.09 -5.33
CA VAL A 19 2.67 18.49 -5.22
C VAL A 19 3.45 17.95 -6.40
N LYS A 20 4.48 18.68 -6.85
CA LYS A 20 5.40 18.17 -7.86
C LYS A 20 6.34 17.15 -7.26
N ALA A 21 6.48 16.02 -7.96
CA ALA A 21 7.41 14.97 -7.59
C ALA A 21 7.91 14.22 -8.83
N LYS A 22 8.98 13.47 -8.63
CA LYS A 22 9.57 12.58 -9.64
C LYS A 22 9.59 11.16 -9.10
N LEU A 23 9.07 10.23 -9.88
CA LEU A 23 9.09 8.81 -9.61
C LEU A 23 9.90 8.12 -10.72
N GLN A 24 10.97 7.44 -10.34
CA GLN A 24 11.76 6.63 -11.24
C GLN A 24 11.58 5.16 -10.86
N ILE A 25 10.99 4.38 -11.75
CA ILE A 25 10.80 2.94 -11.54
C ILE A 25 12.09 2.21 -11.90
N ASP A 26 12.62 2.49 -13.09
CA ASP A 26 13.89 1.98 -13.58
C ASP A 26 14.56 3.02 -14.52
N GLU A 27 15.59 2.62 -15.27
CA GLU A 27 16.31 3.52 -16.18
C GLU A 27 15.44 4.05 -17.34
N LYS A 28 14.42 3.29 -17.76
CA LYS A 28 13.55 3.61 -18.90
C LYS A 28 12.22 4.24 -18.48
N ASN A 29 11.79 3.99 -17.26
CA ASN A 29 10.46 4.32 -16.77
C ASN A 29 10.53 5.40 -15.69
N THR A 30 10.26 6.65 -16.07
CA THR A 30 10.25 7.81 -15.17
C THR A 30 8.99 8.63 -15.38
N LEU A 31 8.37 9.05 -14.29
CA LEU A 31 7.25 9.97 -14.25
C LEU A 31 7.67 11.23 -13.48
N GLU A 32 7.41 12.39 -14.03
CA GLU A 32 7.62 13.67 -13.36
C GLU A 32 6.41 14.57 -13.58
N GLY A 33 5.84 15.07 -12.48
CA GLY A 33 4.63 15.88 -12.58
C GLY A 33 3.92 16.05 -11.25
N TRP A 34 2.63 16.29 -11.33
CA TRP A 34 1.77 16.50 -10.18
C TRP A 34 1.29 15.17 -9.58
N PHE A 35 1.41 15.03 -8.28
CA PHE A 35 0.86 13.93 -7.50
C PHE A 35 -0.06 14.49 -6.43
N ARG A 36 -1.19 13.85 -6.22
CA ARG A 36 -2.17 14.25 -5.20
C ARG A 36 -1.76 13.80 -3.81
N MET A 37 -1.82 14.73 -2.86
CA MET A 37 -1.66 14.41 -1.45
C MET A 37 -2.91 13.67 -0.94
N ASP A 38 -2.73 12.45 -0.39
CA ASP A 38 -3.82 11.68 0.19
C ASP A 38 -3.38 11.03 1.50
N LEU A 39 -3.68 11.68 2.63
CA LEU A 39 -3.35 11.18 3.96
C LEU A 39 -4.23 10.00 4.39
N GLY A 40 -5.36 9.78 3.72
CA GLY A 40 -6.24 8.63 3.94
C GLY A 40 -5.81 7.38 3.20
N CYS A 41 -4.95 7.53 2.17
CA CYS A 41 -4.42 6.40 1.42
C CYS A 41 -3.30 5.71 2.22
N GLY A 42 -3.48 4.43 2.54
CA GLY A 42 -2.51 3.62 3.29
C GLY A 42 -1.29 3.16 2.47
N SER A 43 -1.30 3.35 1.15
CA SER A 43 -0.18 3.02 0.26
C SER A 43 0.96 4.04 0.37
N SER A 44 2.05 3.78 -0.35
CA SER A 44 3.12 4.76 -0.60
C SER A 44 2.73 5.67 -1.77
N ILE A 45 2.69 5.11 -2.97
CA ILE A 45 2.27 5.79 -4.20
C ILE A 45 1.34 4.85 -4.96
N SER A 46 0.19 5.38 -5.36
CA SER A 46 -0.75 4.67 -6.22
C SER A 46 -0.91 5.43 -7.53
N LEU A 47 -0.50 4.83 -8.65
CA LEU A 47 -0.55 5.49 -9.96
C LEU A 47 -1.96 5.51 -10.54
N THR A 48 -2.27 6.57 -11.30
CA THR A 48 -3.46 6.58 -12.15
C THR A 48 -3.29 5.60 -13.32
N ASN A 49 -4.40 5.16 -13.89
CA ASN A 49 -4.38 4.31 -15.08
C ASN A 49 -3.60 4.95 -16.24
N GLU A 50 -3.75 6.26 -16.43
CA GLU A 50 -3.04 6.99 -17.48
C GLU A 50 -1.52 7.00 -17.24
N ALA A 51 -1.09 7.29 -16.00
CA ALA A 51 0.31 7.25 -15.65
C ALA A 51 0.91 5.85 -15.78
N ALA A 52 0.19 4.83 -15.31
CA ALA A 52 0.62 3.44 -15.44
C ALA A 52 0.73 3.01 -16.92
N SER A 53 -0.25 3.37 -17.75
CA SER A 53 -0.27 3.03 -19.18
C SER A 53 0.83 3.77 -19.97
N SER A 54 1.36 4.88 -19.47
CA SER A 54 2.47 5.60 -20.10
C SER A 54 3.84 4.96 -19.85
N LEU A 55 3.90 3.99 -18.96
CA LEU A 55 5.11 3.26 -18.63
C LEU A 55 5.21 1.97 -19.43
N ASN A 56 6.42 1.52 -19.71
CA ASN A 56 6.67 0.21 -20.30
C ASN A 56 6.62 -0.89 -19.23
N ILE A 57 5.40 -1.13 -18.70
CA ILE A 57 5.17 -1.98 -17.52
C ILE A 57 5.39 -3.47 -17.80
N ASP A 58 5.31 -3.91 -19.06
CA ASP A 58 5.35 -5.34 -19.37
C ASP A 58 6.71 -5.97 -19.02
N ASP A 59 7.77 -5.21 -19.11
CA ASP A 59 9.13 -5.64 -18.78
C ASP A 59 9.48 -5.47 -17.29
N ILE A 60 8.58 -4.88 -16.47
CA ILE A 60 8.85 -4.62 -15.05
C ILE A 60 8.37 -5.82 -14.23
N PRO A 61 9.21 -6.37 -13.33
CA PRO A 61 8.76 -7.37 -12.37
C PRO A 61 7.60 -6.84 -11.52
N LYS A 62 6.50 -7.57 -11.49
CA LYS A 62 5.28 -7.16 -10.81
C LYS A 62 4.58 -8.33 -10.13
N ALA A 63 3.90 -8.04 -9.02
CA ALA A 63 3.01 -8.97 -8.36
C ALA A 63 1.56 -8.53 -8.57
N TYR A 64 0.71 -9.48 -8.90
CA TYR A 64 -0.72 -9.25 -9.04
C TYR A 64 -1.41 -9.51 -7.70
N PHE A 65 -2.17 -8.54 -7.23
CA PHE A 65 -2.89 -8.59 -5.96
C PHE A 65 -4.40 -8.45 -6.18
N ARG A 66 -5.15 -9.48 -5.79
CA ARG A 66 -6.62 -9.45 -5.81
C ARG A 66 -7.15 -8.98 -4.47
N THR A 67 -8.11 -8.05 -4.48
CA THR A 67 -8.73 -7.56 -3.25
C THR A 67 -10.24 -7.38 -3.41
N GLN A 68 -11.00 -7.65 -2.34
CA GLN A 68 -12.41 -7.29 -2.25
C GLN A 68 -12.62 -5.88 -1.70
N ALA A 69 -11.65 -5.36 -0.97
CA ALA A 69 -11.73 -4.04 -0.36
C ALA A 69 -10.87 -3.05 -1.15
N GLY A 70 -11.48 -1.96 -1.52
CA GLY A 70 -10.82 -0.84 -2.21
C GLY A 70 -11.21 0.48 -1.56
N GLY A 71 -10.96 1.58 -2.26
CA GLY A 71 -11.41 2.91 -1.87
C GLY A 71 -12.92 3.13 -2.08
N ILE A 72 -13.36 4.39 -2.06
CA ILE A 72 -14.76 4.80 -2.25
C ILE A 72 -15.37 4.26 -3.56
N GLY A 73 -14.54 3.85 -4.54
CA GLY A 73 -14.98 3.27 -5.81
C GLY A 73 -15.21 1.76 -5.82
N GLY A 74 -15.05 1.05 -4.71
CA GLY A 74 -15.12 -0.41 -4.62
C GLY A 74 -13.77 -1.11 -4.66
N GLY A 75 -13.77 -2.45 -4.65
CA GLY A 75 -12.58 -3.27 -4.76
C GLY A 75 -12.05 -3.36 -6.20
N SER A 76 -10.75 -3.56 -6.33
CA SER A 76 -10.10 -3.72 -7.63
C SER A 76 -8.88 -4.62 -7.55
N ASP A 77 -8.58 -5.24 -8.66
CA ASP A 77 -7.30 -5.90 -8.83
C ASP A 77 -6.18 -4.86 -8.92
N GLN A 78 -5.08 -5.11 -8.24
CA GLN A 78 -3.94 -4.23 -8.18
C GLN A 78 -2.68 -4.94 -8.65
N PHE A 79 -1.82 -4.19 -9.31
CA PHE A 79 -0.45 -4.59 -9.55
C PHE A 79 0.47 -3.84 -8.61
N ILE A 80 1.46 -4.54 -8.09
CA ILE A 80 2.46 -4.00 -7.18
C ILE A 80 3.81 -4.13 -7.87
N ILE A 81 4.54 -3.04 -7.93
CA ILE A 81 5.88 -2.95 -8.51
C ILE A 81 6.81 -2.22 -7.55
N ARG A 82 8.10 -2.38 -7.78
CA ARG A 82 9.14 -1.69 -7.02
C ARG A 82 9.73 -0.57 -7.86
N ALA A 83 9.79 0.62 -7.30
CA ALA A 83 10.40 1.79 -7.92
C ALA A 83 11.77 2.06 -7.29
N ALA A 84 12.75 2.36 -8.13
CA ALA A 84 14.10 2.65 -7.68
C ALA A 84 14.17 3.91 -6.80
N GLN A 85 13.43 4.96 -7.18
CA GLN A 85 13.50 6.25 -6.49
C GLN A 85 12.18 7.03 -6.55
N PHE A 86 11.93 7.78 -5.49
CA PHE A 86 10.91 8.83 -5.45
C PHE A 86 11.49 10.08 -4.82
N CYS A 87 11.30 11.23 -5.45
CA CYS A 87 11.86 12.50 -5.02
C CYS A 87 10.80 13.60 -5.00
N MET A 88 10.64 14.24 -3.85
CA MET A 88 9.96 15.53 -3.66
C MET A 88 10.96 16.60 -3.22
N THR A 89 11.74 16.32 -2.17
CA THR A 89 12.80 17.16 -1.59
C THR A 89 14.07 16.37 -1.39
N ASP A 90 13.93 15.19 -0.79
CA ASP A 90 14.95 14.16 -0.67
C ASP A 90 14.57 12.96 -1.54
N THR A 91 15.51 12.07 -1.73
CA THR A 91 15.31 10.86 -2.53
C THR A 91 15.05 9.67 -1.62
N LEU A 92 13.85 9.12 -1.74
CA LEU A 92 13.49 7.84 -1.16
C LEU A 92 13.83 6.74 -2.16
N LYS A 93 14.44 5.66 -1.71
CA LYS A 93 14.88 4.55 -2.57
C LYS A 93 14.07 3.29 -2.28
N ASP A 94 14.00 2.42 -3.28
CA ASP A 94 13.44 1.07 -3.17
C ASP A 94 11.99 1.07 -2.64
N ILE A 95 11.11 1.78 -3.34
CA ILE A 95 9.73 2.04 -2.92
C ILE A 95 8.79 1.06 -3.57
N VAL A 96 7.93 0.43 -2.77
CA VAL A 96 6.82 -0.37 -3.28
C VAL A 96 5.66 0.56 -3.65
N ILE A 97 5.24 0.51 -4.90
CA ILE A 97 4.13 1.29 -5.44
C ILE A 97 3.07 0.38 -6.02
N ASP A 98 1.87 0.90 -6.20
CA ASP A 98 0.77 0.15 -6.79
C ASP A 98 0.08 0.92 -7.91
N TYR A 99 -0.60 0.18 -8.78
CA TYR A 99 -1.55 0.68 -9.75
C TYR A 99 -2.67 -0.33 -9.96
N SER A 100 -3.82 0.14 -10.38
CA SER A 100 -4.98 -0.68 -10.67
C SER A 100 -5.57 -0.29 -12.03
N VAL A 101 -6.20 -1.25 -12.69
CA VAL A 101 -6.89 -0.99 -13.96
C VAL A 101 -8.38 -0.80 -13.66
N ASN A 102 -8.75 0.40 -13.23
CA ASN A 102 -10.13 0.74 -12.90
C ASN A 102 -10.66 1.85 -13.80
N GLU A 103 -11.87 1.66 -14.32
CA GLU A 103 -12.53 2.69 -15.15
C GLU A 103 -13.03 3.88 -14.31
N LYS A 104 -13.19 3.73 -13.00
CA LYS A 104 -13.79 4.74 -12.11
C LYS A 104 -12.92 4.99 -10.89
N GLY A 105 -13.15 6.14 -10.24
CA GLY A 105 -12.48 6.49 -8.97
C GLY A 105 -11.31 7.46 -9.13
N ALA A 106 -10.56 7.64 -8.06
CA ALA A 106 -9.46 8.61 -7.99
C ALA A 106 -8.28 8.26 -8.91
N LEU A 107 -8.12 6.98 -9.26
CA LEU A 107 -7.00 6.48 -10.07
C LEU A 107 -7.38 6.19 -11.53
N SER A 108 -8.62 6.46 -11.95
CA SER A 108 -9.06 6.28 -13.35
C SER A 108 -8.37 7.25 -14.32
N PHE A 109 -8.60 7.06 -15.63
CA PHE A 109 -8.11 7.96 -16.68
C PHE A 109 -8.62 9.40 -16.53
N GLY A 110 -7.94 10.35 -17.18
CA GLY A 110 -8.33 11.76 -17.25
C GLY A 110 -8.12 12.55 -15.94
N LYS A 111 -7.22 12.11 -15.07
CA LYS A 111 -6.88 12.87 -13.87
C LYS A 111 -5.79 13.90 -14.13
N PRO A 112 -5.86 15.10 -13.50
CA PRO A 112 -4.85 16.14 -13.68
C PRO A 112 -3.57 15.88 -12.86
N TYR A 113 -3.36 14.65 -12.39
CA TYR A 113 -2.22 14.18 -11.62
C TYR A 113 -1.84 12.76 -12.00
N LEU A 114 -0.60 12.38 -11.71
CA LEU A 114 -0.02 11.09 -12.08
C LEU A 114 -0.38 9.95 -11.08
N GLY A 115 -0.68 10.31 -9.86
CA GLY A 115 -1.00 9.35 -8.81
C GLY A 115 -1.27 10.02 -7.48
N LEU A 116 -1.56 9.18 -6.48
CA LEU A 116 -1.70 9.60 -5.09
C LEU A 116 -0.38 9.35 -4.36
N ILE A 117 0.03 10.28 -3.51
CA ILE A 117 1.07 10.06 -2.49
C ILE A 117 0.35 9.74 -1.20
N GLY A 118 0.48 8.51 -0.74
CA GLY A 118 -0.20 8.01 0.44
C GLY A 118 0.60 8.22 1.74
N ASN A 119 -0.02 7.80 2.82
CA ASN A 119 0.48 8.08 4.17
C ASN A 119 1.78 7.33 4.51
N LYS A 120 2.14 6.25 3.82
CA LYS A 120 3.48 5.65 3.99
C LYS A 120 4.60 6.62 3.65
N ILE A 121 4.39 7.53 2.68
CA ILE A 121 5.34 8.60 2.36
C ILE A 121 5.15 9.79 3.29
N TRP A 122 3.92 10.30 3.43
CA TRP A 122 3.67 11.51 4.21
C TRP A 122 4.03 11.37 5.68
N SER A 123 3.86 10.19 6.27
CA SER A 123 4.27 9.93 7.65
C SER A 123 5.77 10.09 7.92
N LEU A 124 6.59 10.15 6.87
CA LEU A 124 8.04 10.38 6.98
C LEU A 124 8.40 11.85 7.19
N TYR A 125 7.43 12.76 7.10
CA TYR A 125 7.65 14.20 7.17
C TYR A 125 6.79 14.85 8.24
N ASP A 126 7.31 15.92 8.82
CA ASP A 126 6.53 16.94 9.49
C ASP A 126 6.02 17.89 8.41
N ILE A 127 4.72 18.18 8.39
CA ILE A 127 4.05 18.89 7.29
C ILE A 127 3.39 20.15 7.82
N VAL A 128 3.60 21.27 7.14
CA VAL A 128 2.87 22.52 7.37
C VAL A 128 2.12 22.87 6.09
N LEU A 129 0.81 23.00 6.21
CA LEU A 129 -0.07 23.44 5.14
C LEU A 129 -0.44 24.91 5.36
N ASP A 130 -0.23 25.72 4.33
CA ASP A 130 -0.61 27.14 4.28
C ASP A 130 -1.49 27.36 3.05
N PRO A 131 -2.81 27.09 3.19
CA PRO A 131 -3.76 27.24 2.08
C PRO A 131 -3.88 28.67 1.57
N GLU A 132 -3.77 29.66 2.47
CA GLU A 132 -3.89 31.08 2.12
C GLU A 132 -2.77 31.52 1.14
N ASN A 133 -1.55 31.00 1.33
CA ASN A 133 -0.42 31.27 0.47
C ASN A 133 -0.13 30.14 -0.54
N SER A 134 -1.06 29.19 -0.70
CA SER A 134 -0.94 28.00 -1.58
C SER A 134 0.41 27.31 -1.40
N SER A 135 0.78 27.05 -0.15
CA SER A 135 2.10 26.55 0.19
C SER A 135 2.04 25.29 1.04
N VAL A 136 2.92 24.35 0.71
CA VAL A 136 3.18 23.13 1.49
C VAL A 136 4.65 23.14 1.86
N TRP A 137 4.92 22.99 3.14
CA TRP A 137 6.26 22.92 3.68
C TRP A 137 6.47 21.57 4.34
N VAL A 138 7.61 20.95 4.11
CA VAL A 138 7.92 19.65 4.68
C VAL A 138 9.30 19.65 5.32
N LYS A 139 9.45 18.86 6.37
CA LYS A 139 10.71 18.57 7.02
C LYS A 139 10.83 17.08 7.25
N ARG A 140 11.92 16.48 6.76
CA ARG A 140 12.17 15.06 6.94
C ARG A 140 12.33 14.71 8.42
N ASN A 141 11.52 13.80 8.92
CA ASN A 141 11.66 13.25 10.25
C ASN A 141 12.71 12.13 10.23
N LYS A 142 13.92 12.44 10.71
CA LYS A 142 15.07 11.51 10.66
C LYS A 142 14.88 10.27 11.53
N ASN A 143 13.96 10.31 12.49
CA ASN A 143 13.65 9.18 13.37
C ASN A 143 12.70 8.16 12.71
N LYS A 144 12.15 8.49 11.54
CA LYS A 144 11.25 7.62 10.78
C LYS A 144 11.99 7.03 9.59
N GLY A 145 12.23 5.73 9.64
CA GLY A 145 12.79 4.97 8.52
C GLY A 145 11.76 4.77 7.40
N VAL A 146 12.26 4.60 6.19
CA VAL A 146 11.44 4.13 5.06
C VAL A 146 11.28 2.62 5.21
N TYR A 147 10.05 2.17 5.46
CA TYR A 147 9.75 0.76 5.59
C TYR A 147 8.76 0.38 4.48
N MET A 148 9.28 -0.16 3.40
CA MET A 148 8.53 -0.50 2.20
C MET A 148 8.58 -2.01 1.95
N GLN A 149 7.87 -2.76 2.79
CA GLN A 149 7.73 -4.20 2.58
C GLN A 149 6.41 -4.54 1.89
N SER A 150 6.44 -5.47 0.98
CA SER A 150 5.26 -6.21 0.54
C SER A 150 4.88 -7.26 1.59
N SER A 151 3.69 -7.83 1.49
CA SER A 151 3.25 -8.87 2.42
C SER A 151 4.13 -10.12 2.31
N VAL A 152 4.70 -10.57 3.41
CA VAL A 152 5.46 -11.83 3.48
C VAL A 152 4.57 -13.06 3.50
N THR A 153 3.31 -12.92 3.88
CA THR A 153 2.30 -14.00 3.87
C THR A 153 1.56 -14.08 2.55
N HIS A 154 1.80 -13.14 1.65
CA HIS A 154 1.14 -13.00 0.36
C HIS A 154 -0.39 -12.88 0.45
N MET A 155 -0.87 -12.31 1.55
CA MET A 155 -2.28 -11.99 1.75
C MET A 155 -2.43 -10.68 2.54
N ALA A 156 -3.58 -10.06 2.41
CA ALA A 156 -4.04 -8.96 3.26
C ALA A 156 -5.25 -9.39 4.07
N THR A 157 -5.32 -8.88 5.28
CA THR A 157 -6.41 -9.19 6.21
C THR A 157 -6.94 -7.92 6.86
N PHE A 158 -8.24 -7.89 7.13
CA PHE A 158 -8.86 -6.92 8.02
C PHE A 158 -9.27 -7.58 9.33
N ASP A 159 -8.95 -6.94 10.43
CA ASP A 159 -9.47 -7.32 11.73
C ASP A 159 -10.99 -7.09 11.74
N ARG A 160 -11.71 -8.19 11.99
CA ARG A 160 -13.17 -8.23 12.15
C ARG A 160 -13.52 -9.15 13.32
N THR A 161 -12.67 -9.15 14.35
CA THR A 161 -12.90 -9.98 15.55
C THR A 161 -14.19 -9.63 16.27
N ASP A 162 -14.67 -8.41 16.12
CA ASP A 162 -15.96 -7.92 16.63
C ASP A 162 -17.18 -8.55 15.92
N ILE A 163 -17.03 -8.97 14.65
CA ILE A 163 -18.13 -9.50 13.83
C ILE A 163 -17.97 -11.00 13.58
N TYR A 164 -16.76 -11.44 13.24
CA TYR A 164 -16.51 -12.81 12.76
C TYR A 164 -15.60 -13.63 13.68
N GLU A 165 -15.25 -13.09 14.86
CA GLU A 165 -14.27 -13.68 15.78
C GLU A 165 -12.89 -13.92 15.17
N GLY A 166 -12.56 -13.19 14.10
CA GLY A 166 -11.32 -13.39 13.37
C GLY A 166 -10.99 -12.28 12.38
N TRP A 167 -9.91 -12.46 11.63
CA TRP A 167 -9.45 -11.56 10.60
C TRP A 167 -9.89 -12.06 9.24
N ILE A 168 -10.67 -11.28 8.51
CA ILE A 168 -11.11 -11.64 7.16
C ILE A 168 -9.98 -11.45 6.15
N VAL A 169 -9.73 -12.47 5.33
CA VAL A 169 -8.83 -12.36 4.16
C VAL A 169 -9.52 -11.52 3.10
N ASN A 170 -9.03 -10.33 2.87
CA ASN A 170 -9.61 -9.38 1.91
C ASN A 170 -8.79 -9.23 0.64
N GLY A 171 -7.59 -9.80 0.59
CA GLY A 171 -6.75 -9.79 -0.59
C GLY A 171 -5.72 -10.91 -0.62
N LEU A 172 -5.36 -11.35 -1.83
CA LEU A 172 -4.37 -12.38 -2.09
C LEU A 172 -3.49 -12.00 -3.29
N TYR A 173 -2.21 -12.34 -3.19
CA TYR A 173 -1.31 -12.28 -4.34
C TYR A 173 -1.48 -13.54 -5.18
N LYS A 174 -1.71 -13.36 -6.49
CA LYS A 174 -1.84 -14.47 -7.43
C LYS A 174 -0.55 -15.27 -7.49
N GLY A 175 -0.67 -16.59 -7.32
CA GLY A 175 0.47 -17.49 -7.24
C GLY A 175 1.27 -17.38 -5.94
N GLY A 176 0.77 -16.61 -4.97
CA GLY A 176 1.39 -16.46 -3.66
C GLY A 176 1.27 -17.70 -2.77
N ILE A 177 2.01 -17.72 -1.66
CA ILE A 177 2.03 -18.89 -0.76
C ILE A 177 0.69 -19.16 -0.11
N ALA A 178 -0.08 -18.12 0.23
CA ALA A 178 -1.41 -18.28 0.83
C ALA A 178 -2.42 -18.86 -0.18
N GLU A 179 -2.45 -18.34 -1.42
CA GLU A 179 -3.32 -18.85 -2.48
C GLU A 179 -2.97 -20.30 -2.85
N LYS A 180 -1.66 -20.62 -2.99
CA LYS A 180 -1.20 -21.99 -3.26
C LYS A 180 -1.54 -22.98 -2.16
N ALA A 181 -1.60 -22.53 -0.91
CA ALA A 181 -2.03 -23.35 0.21
C ALA A 181 -3.55 -23.62 0.23
N GLY A 182 -4.34 -22.85 -0.54
CA GLY A 182 -5.80 -22.99 -0.59
C GLY A 182 -6.55 -21.99 0.31
N ILE A 183 -5.90 -20.94 0.77
CA ILE A 183 -6.55 -19.79 1.42
C ILE A 183 -7.26 -18.97 0.34
N GLU A 184 -8.47 -18.51 0.62
CA GLU A 184 -9.32 -17.78 -0.33
C GLU A 184 -9.75 -16.43 0.26
N ILE A 185 -10.08 -15.48 -0.64
CA ILE A 185 -10.67 -14.21 -0.22
C ILE A 185 -12.04 -14.49 0.42
N GLY A 186 -12.27 -13.91 1.60
CA GLY A 186 -13.46 -14.15 2.42
C GLY A 186 -13.25 -15.17 3.53
N ASP A 187 -12.16 -15.92 3.52
CA ASP A 187 -11.79 -16.79 4.63
C ASP A 187 -11.55 -15.97 5.91
N ILE A 188 -11.80 -16.58 7.06
CA ILE A 188 -11.62 -15.94 8.36
C ILE A 188 -10.48 -16.63 9.12
N ILE A 189 -9.40 -15.92 9.36
CA ILE A 189 -8.28 -16.38 10.18
C ILE A 189 -8.68 -16.26 11.65
N ILE A 190 -8.73 -17.38 12.37
CA ILE A 190 -9.13 -17.42 13.79
C ILE A 190 -7.95 -17.64 14.73
N ALA A 191 -6.82 -18.21 14.24
CA ALA A 191 -5.59 -18.33 15.01
C ALA A 191 -4.36 -18.33 14.10
N ILE A 192 -3.23 -17.86 14.64
CA ILE A 192 -1.89 -17.88 14.03
C ILE A 192 -0.94 -18.56 15.02
N ASN A 193 -0.22 -19.61 14.60
CA ASN A 193 0.65 -20.42 15.45
C ASN A 193 -0.04 -20.87 16.75
N ASN A 194 -1.27 -21.32 16.65
CA ASN A 194 -2.16 -21.73 17.73
C ASN A 194 -2.56 -20.61 18.71
N ARG A 195 -2.18 -19.35 18.47
CA ARG A 195 -2.63 -18.19 19.23
C ARG A 195 -3.89 -17.62 18.57
N PRO A 196 -5.03 -17.54 19.29
CA PRO A 196 -6.24 -16.89 18.76
C PRO A 196 -5.96 -15.44 18.33
N VAL A 197 -6.44 -15.03 17.14
CA VAL A 197 -6.18 -13.68 16.64
C VAL A 197 -6.83 -12.60 17.49
N LYS A 198 -7.89 -12.92 18.23
CA LYS A 198 -8.52 -12.01 19.21
C LYS A 198 -7.63 -11.64 20.40
N GLU A 199 -6.55 -12.40 20.63
CA GLU A 199 -5.56 -12.13 21.67
C GLU A 199 -4.36 -11.34 21.16
N ILE A 200 -4.32 -11.06 19.85
CA ILE A 200 -3.28 -10.24 19.21
C ILE A 200 -3.72 -8.78 19.29
N THR A 201 -2.93 -7.98 19.98
CA THR A 201 -3.23 -6.56 20.15
C THR A 201 -3.04 -5.79 18.84
N TRP A 202 -3.73 -4.67 18.69
CA TRP A 202 -3.56 -3.75 17.57
C TRP A 202 -2.09 -3.29 17.41
N GLU A 203 -1.39 -3.12 18.52
CA GLU A 203 0.03 -2.73 18.49
C GLU A 203 0.93 -3.82 17.92
N GLU A 204 0.71 -5.09 18.28
CA GLU A 204 1.41 -6.24 17.71
C GLU A 204 1.11 -6.38 16.21
N GLN A 205 -0.15 -6.24 15.83
CA GLN A 205 -0.56 -6.28 14.42
C GLN A 205 0.12 -5.17 13.60
N ARG A 206 0.16 -3.95 14.11
CA ARG A 206 0.82 -2.81 13.46
C ARG A 206 2.33 -2.94 13.31
N LYS A 207 2.99 -3.56 14.29
CA LYS A 207 4.45 -3.81 14.25
C LYS A 207 4.82 -4.95 13.31
N GLY A 208 3.82 -5.67 12.79
CA GLY A 208 4.00 -6.94 12.11
C GLY A 208 4.25 -8.07 13.12
N LEU A 209 3.77 -9.26 12.80
CA LEU A 209 3.85 -10.41 13.71
C LEU A 209 5.21 -11.12 13.66
N ASN A 210 6.25 -10.53 13.03
CA ASN A 210 7.56 -11.14 12.81
C ASN A 210 7.49 -12.58 12.28
N LEU A 211 6.56 -12.81 11.34
CA LEU A 211 6.31 -14.13 10.78
C LEU A 211 7.47 -14.54 9.88
N ASN A 212 8.09 -15.66 10.16
CA ASN A 212 9.12 -16.27 9.35
C ASN A 212 9.10 -17.80 9.50
N GLY A 213 9.69 -18.51 8.53
CA GLY A 213 9.69 -19.96 8.53
C GLY A 213 8.28 -20.55 8.42
N GLU A 214 8.01 -21.64 9.12
CA GLU A 214 6.70 -22.27 9.11
C GLU A 214 5.71 -21.53 10.02
N VAL A 215 4.63 -21.02 9.42
CA VAL A 215 3.55 -20.32 10.12
C VAL A 215 2.25 -21.06 9.90
N LYS A 216 1.59 -21.47 11.00
CA LYS A 216 0.32 -22.17 10.97
C LYS A 216 -0.84 -21.21 11.08
N TYR A 217 -1.79 -21.29 10.15
CA TYR A 217 -3.04 -20.53 10.14
C TYR A 217 -4.22 -21.47 10.38
N THR A 218 -5.01 -21.17 11.39
CA THR A 218 -6.33 -21.81 11.56
C THR A 218 -7.36 -20.91 10.94
N VAL A 219 -8.07 -21.43 9.96
CA VAL A 219 -8.96 -20.68 9.07
C VAL A 219 -10.35 -21.27 9.09
N LYS A 220 -11.36 -20.43 9.26
CA LYS A 220 -12.77 -20.79 9.10
C LYS A 220 -13.20 -20.44 7.68
N LYS A 221 -13.61 -21.42 6.91
CA LYS A 221 -14.09 -21.28 5.53
C LYS A 221 -15.54 -20.76 5.52
N ALA A 222 -16.01 -20.30 4.35
CA ALA A 222 -17.38 -19.80 4.16
C ALA A 222 -18.47 -20.83 4.53
N ASP A 223 -18.19 -22.13 4.37
CA ASP A 223 -19.08 -23.22 4.75
C ASP A 223 -19.05 -23.56 6.26
N GLY A 224 -18.27 -22.81 7.04
CA GLY A 224 -18.07 -23.01 8.47
C GLY A 224 -16.99 -24.02 8.85
N LYS A 225 -16.41 -24.74 7.88
CA LYS A 225 -15.35 -25.73 8.13
C LYS A 225 -14.07 -25.02 8.63
N ILE A 226 -13.43 -25.60 9.63
CA ILE A 226 -12.15 -25.16 10.15
C ILE A 226 -11.03 -25.98 9.50
N VAL A 227 -10.07 -25.27 8.90
CA VAL A 227 -8.93 -25.88 8.21
C VAL A 227 -7.63 -25.23 8.74
N CYS A 228 -6.60 -26.06 8.92
CA CYS A 228 -5.27 -25.59 9.28
C CYS A 228 -4.39 -25.59 8.03
N TYR A 229 -3.77 -24.43 7.76
CA TYR A 229 -2.80 -24.25 6.69
C TYR A 229 -1.42 -23.98 7.29
N THR A 230 -0.38 -24.53 6.68
CA THR A 230 1.01 -24.20 7.01
C THR A 230 1.60 -23.43 5.84
N LEU A 231 2.03 -22.19 6.08
CA LEU A 231 2.72 -21.37 5.11
C LEU A 231 4.21 -21.32 5.45
N HIS A 232 5.06 -21.44 4.43
CA HIS A 232 6.49 -21.22 4.59
C HIS A 232 6.82 -19.78 4.22
N VAL A 233 7.02 -18.95 5.24
CA VAL A 233 7.21 -17.49 5.12
C VAL A 233 8.70 -17.19 5.12
N ASP A 234 9.28 -16.97 3.95
CA ASP A 234 10.72 -16.74 3.79
C ASP A 234 11.07 -15.53 2.91
N LYS A 235 10.14 -15.07 2.10
CA LYS A 235 10.40 -14.02 1.09
C LYS A 235 9.23 -13.04 0.97
N GLN A 236 9.58 -11.80 0.64
CA GLN A 236 8.61 -10.84 0.12
C GLN A 236 8.20 -11.24 -1.30
N ILE A 237 6.98 -10.86 -1.70
CA ILE A 237 6.50 -11.15 -3.06
C ILE A 237 7.23 -10.29 -4.11
N ILE A 238 7.71 -9.10 -3.69
CA ILE A 238 8.40 -8.13 -4.55
C ILE A 238 9.37 -7.29 -3.71
#